data_8afeab002a34bd8018ba06939c7e1f0d
#
_entry.id   8afeab002a34bd8018ba06939c7e1f0d
#
_cell.length_a   1.000
_cell.length_b   1.000
_cell.length_c   1.000
_cell.angle_alpha   90.00
_cell.angle_beta   90.00
_cell.angle_gamma   90.00
#
_symmetry.space_group_name_H-M   'P 1'
#
loop_
_entity.id
_entity.type
_entity.pdbx_description
1 polymer ?
#
loop_
_entity_poly.entity_id
_entity_poly.type
_entity_poly.pdbx_seq_one_letter_code
_entity_poly.pdbx_strand_id
1 'polypeptide(L)'
;LASAFGVNAPVVDATSIVPVQPTVAVVDANHAAIVGANTLLNAFIQQHPKAAITEIAFDGEDGQIKYEVEGFDSTGKYELKYNYNTNQIGETKEGAYKVSLEKKAFDPTRILMPDAVVNFAFAQTKGQATSLNSWSVKNEKGRFVYDVEFGAANHQEIEVHVDAFTGELVSVKGVK
;
A
#
# COMPACT_ATOMS: atom_id res chain seq x y z
N LEU A 1 5.38 12.77 14.59
CA LEU A 1 4.22 12.78 13.69
C LEU A 1 3.45 11.49 13.90
N ALA A 2 2.17 11.62 14.25
CA ALA A 2 1.30 10.46 14.35
C ALA A 2 1.19 9.79 12.97
N SER A 3 1.24 8.47 12.95
CA SER A 3 1.05 7.71 11.72
C SER A 3 -0.38 7.91 11.21
N ALA A 4 -0.54 8.12 9.91
CA ALA A 4 -1.83 8.14 9.27
C ALA A 4 -2.41 6.72 9.06
N PHE A 5 -1.61 5.68 9.28
CA PHE A 5 -2.03 4.28 9.29
C PHE A 5 -2.35 3.83 10.71
N GLY A 6 -3.07 2.72 10.84
CA GLY A 6 -3.41 2.13 12.14
C GLY A 6 -2.17 1.66 12.89
N VAL A 7 -1.75 2.44 13.91
CA VAL A 7 -0.52 2.16 14.66
C VAL A 7 -0.62 0.91 15.53
N ASN A 8 -1.82 0.64 16.04
CA ASN A 8 -2.09 -0.47 16.96
C ASN A 8 -2.89 -1.60 16.31
N ALA A 9 -2.99 -1.59 14.97
CA ALA A 9 -3.67 -2.69 14.30
C ALA A 9 -2.97 -3.99 14.68
N PRO A 10 -3.71 -4.96 15.26
CA PRO A 10 -3.13 -6.27 15.46
C PRO A 10 -2.79 -6.75 14.09
N VAL A 11 -1.58 -6.86 13.91
CA VAL A 11 -1.05 -7.44 12.75
C VAL A 11 -1.64 -8.81 12.59
N VAL A 12 -1.63 -9.27 11.39
CA VAL A 12 -1.75 -10.66 11.04
C VAL A 12 -1.39 -11.56 12.21
N ASP A 13 -2.21 -12.54 12.50
CA ASP A 13 -1.97 -13.54 13.53
C ASP A 13 -0.46 -13.92 13.55
N ALA A 14 0.16 -13.74 14.70
CA ALA A 14 1.59 -13.99 14.88
C ALA A 14 2.00 -15.43 14.48
N THR A 15 1.06 -16.37 14.51
CA THR A 15 1.29 -17.76 14.07
C THR A 15 1.33 -17.88 12.55
N SER A 16 0.73 -16.95 11.81
CA SER A 16 0.75 -16.94 10.35
C SER A 16 1.97 -16.20 9.78
N ILE A 17 2.67 -15.43 10.59
CA ILE A 17 3.88 -14.73 10.18
C ILE A 17 5.07 -15.65 10.42
N VAL A 18 5.56 -16.24 9.34
CA VAL A 18 6.81 -16.99 9.40
C VAL A 18 7.94 -15.98 9.60
N PRO A 19 8.81 -16.15 10.61
CA PRO A 19 9.91 -15.24 10.83
C PRO A 19 10.99 -15.41 9.75
N VAL A 20 10.71 -14.88 8.59
CA VAL A 20 11.67 -14.77 7.50
C VAL A 20 12.32 -13.41 7.59
N GLN A 21 13.65 -13.37 7.68
CA GLN A 21 14.38 -12.12 7.61
C GLN A 21 14.38 -11.63 6.16
N PRO A 22 13.69 -10.53 5.85
CA PRO A 22 13.74 -9.98 4.50
C PRO A 22 15.19 -9.55 4.18
N THR A 23 15.51 -9.49 2.89
CA THR A 23 16.78 -8.93 2.47
C THR A 23 16.86 -7.45 2.87
N VAL A 24 18.07 -6.92 3.05
CA VAL A 24 18.26 -5.50 3.40
C VAL A 24 17.55 -4.60 2.41
N ALA A 25 17.62 -4.90 1.12
CA ALA A 25 16.94 -4.12 0.08
C ALA A 25 15.43 -4.08 0.26
N VAL A 26 14.80 -5.20 0.65
CA VAL A 26 13.35 -5.26 0.91
C VAL A 26 12.98 -4.46 2.15
N VAL A 27 13.80 -4.56 3.23
CA VAL A 27 13.58 -3.80 4.47
C VAL A 27 13.67 -2.30 4.21
N ASP A 28 14.72 -1.85 3.54
CA ASP A 28 14.95 -0.44 3.28
C ASP A 28 13.86 0.16 2.38
N ALA A 29 13.48 -0.55 1.32
CA ALA A 29 12.42 -0.11 0.43
C ALA A 29 11.08 -0.01 1.18
N ASN A 30 10.76 -0.98 2.02
CA ASN A 30 9.52 -0.94 2.80
C ASN A 30 9.52 0.17 3.84
N HIS A 31 10.65 0.41 4.51
CA HIS A 31 10.75 1.52 5.45
C HIS A 31 10.53 2.87 4.75
N ALA A 32 11.19 3.10 3.63
CA ALA A 32 10.99 4.28 2.81
C ALA A 32 9.53 4.40 2.33
N ALA A 33 8.92 3.28 1.94
CA ALA A 33 7.54 3.24 1.50
C ALA A 33 6.58 3.75 2.57
N ILE A 34 6.75 3.34 3.81
CA ILE A 34 5.87 3.76 4.92
C ILE A 34 6.01 5.25 5.21
N VAL A 35 7.23 5.75 5.27
CA VAL A 35 7.50 7.17 5.55
C VAL A 35 6.89 8.06 4.48
N GLY A 36 7.10 7.73 3.21
CA GLY A 36 6.57 8.53 2.10
C GLY A 36 5.06 8.43 1.97
N ALA A 37 4.49 7.25 2.20
CA ALA A 37 3.05 7.06 2.18
C ALA A 37 2.35 7.91 3.26
N ASN A 38 2.89 7.95 4.48
CA ASN A 38 2.38 8.82 5.54
C ASN A 38 2.48 10.30 5.16
N THR A 39 3.59 10.72 4.56
CA THR A 39 3.78 12.10 4.10
C THR A 39 2.70 12.50 3.09
N LEU A 40 2.47 11.65 2.09
CA LEU A 40 1.50 11.92 1.05
C LEU A 40 0.06 11.88 1.58
N LEU A 41 -0.26 10.92 2.43
CA LEU A 41 -1.59 10.79 3.02
C LEU A 41 -1.92 12.01 3.88
N ASN A 42 -0.97 12.50 4.68
CA ASN A 42 -1.16 13.73 5.46
C ASN A 42 -1.34 14.95 4.56
N ALA A 43 -0.59 15.06 3.47
CA ALA A 43 -0.76 16.12 2.48
C ALA A 43 -2.16 16.09 1.84
N PHE A 44 -2.63 14.89 1.49
CA PHE A 44 -3.96 14.69 0.93
C PHE A 44 -5.06 15.15 1.91
N ILE A 45 -4.96 14.75 3.17
CA ILE A 45 -5.92 15.13 4.22
C ILE A 45 -5.91 16.65 4.46
N GLN A 46 -4.75 17.28 4.39
CA GLN A 46 -4.65 18.73 4.53
C GLN A 46 -5.30 19.50 3.37
N GLN A 47 -5.10 19.02 2.14
CA GLN A 47 -5.68 19.64 0.95
C GLN A 47 -7.19 19.38 0.82
N HIS A 48 -7.61 18.19 1.24
CA HIS A 48 -9.00 17.73 1.15
C HIS A 48 -9.50 17.20 2.50
N PRO A 49 -9.75 18.08 3.49
CA PRO A 49 -10.06 17.65 4.87
C PRO A 49 -11.32 16.80 5.00
N LYS A 50 -12.23 16.90 4.03
CA LYS A 50 -13.50 16.14 4.02
C LYS A 50 -13.48 14.96 3.08
N ALA A 51 -12.34 14.68 2.46
CA ALA A 51 -12.24 13.60 1.51
C ALA A 51 -12.17 12.23 2.19
N ALA A 52 -12.75 11.25 1.54
CA ALA A 52 -12.57 9.83 1.85
C ALA A 52 -11.43 9.27 0.98
N ILE A 53 -10.69 8.33 1.51
CA ILE A 53 -9.56 7.69 0.83
C ILE A 53 -10.05 6.40 0.17
N THR A 54 -9.63 6.17 -1.07
CA THR A 54 -10.00 4.97 -1.86
C THR A 54 -8.81 4.12 -2.28
N GLU A 55 -7.60 4.68 -2.33
CA GLU A 55 -6.39 3.93 -2.65
C GLU A 55 -5.15 4.59 -2.03
N ILE A 56 -4.23 3.77 -1.58
CA ILE A 56 -2.88 4.17 -1.20
C ILE A 56 -1.93 3.20 -1.88
N ALA A 57 -0.90 3.72 -2.55
CA ALA A 57 0.05 2.88 -3.28
C ALA A 57 1.49 3.36 -3.12
N PHE A 58 2.39 2.41 -3.22
CA PHE A 58 3.83 2.58 -3.33
C PHE A 58 4.32 1.87 -4.58
N ASP A 59 5.19 2.51 -5.34
CA ASP A 59 5.88 1.94 -6.49
C ASP A 59 7.37 2.24 -6.38
N GLY A 60 8.17 1.19 -6.29
CA GLY A 60 9.62 1.26 -6.20
C GLY A 60 10.33 0.73 -7.44
N GLU A 61 9.60 0.49 -8.52
CA GLU A 61 10.20 0.02 -9.76
C GLU A 61 11.09 1.10 -10.40
N ASP A 62 11.99 0.65 -11.27
CA ASP A 62 12.92 1.52 -12.03
C ASP A 62 13.81 2.41 -11.15
N GLY A 63 14.04 2.04 -9.90
CA GLY A 63 14.88 2.79 -8.97
C GLY A 63 14.30 4.12 -8.51
N GLN A 64 13.05 4.41 -8.85
CA GLN A 64 12.34 5.59 -8.38
C GLN A 64 11.30 5.19 -7.33
N ILE A 65 11.26 5.94 -6.25
CA ILE A 65 10.31 5.73 -5.16
C ILE A 65 9.15 6.71 -5.34
N LYS A 66 7.99 6.17 -5.67
CA LYS A 66 6.78 6.94 -5.91
C LYS A 66 5.64 6.47 -5.02
N TYR A 67 4.79 7.40 -4.66
CA TYR A 67 3.59 7.13 -3.86
C TYR A 67 2.39 7.76 -4.54
N GLU A 68 1.22 7.18 -4.28
CA GLU A 68 -0.04 7.66 -4.77
C GLU A 68 -1.11 7.53 -3.69
N VAL A 69 -1.94 8.56 -3.54
CA VAL A 69 -3.15 8.52 -2.73
C VAL A 69 -4.30 9.00 -3.59
N GLU A 70 -5.34 8.19 -3.66
CA GLU A 70 -6.60 8.56 -4.31
C GLU A 70 -7.71 8.72 -3.26
N GLY A 71 -8.58 9.67 -3.53
CA GLY A 71 -9.75 9.89 -2.70
C GLY A 71 -10.75 10.82 -3.37
N PHE A 72 -11.84 11.09 -2.69
CA PHE A 72 -12.91 11.94 -3.21
C PHE A 72 -13.59 12.73 -2.11
N ASP A 73 -14.16 13.84 -2.47
CA ASP A 73 -15.13 14.59 -1.69
C ASP A 73 -16.28 15.02 -2.60
N SER A 74 -17.14 15.92 -2.12
CA SER A 74 -18.28 16.43 -2.90
C SER A 74 -17.86 17.20 -4.16
N THR A 75 -16.63 17.67 -4.23
CA THR A 75 -16.11 18.47 -5.36
C THR A 75 -15.48 17.61 -6.46
N GLY A 76 -15.15 16.36 -6.17
CA GLY A 76 -14.59 15.47 -7.18
C GLY A 76 -13.73 14.34 -6.62
N LYS A 77 -13.15 13.59 -7.55
CA LYS A 77 -12.15 12.57 -7.29
C LYS A 77 -10.76 13.15 -7.57
N TYR A 78 -9.84 12.92 -6.65
CA TYR A 78 -8.48 13.48 -6.69
C TYR A 78 -7.43 12.39 -6.51
N GLU A 79 -6.29 12.61 -7.13
CA GLU A 79 -5.09 11.81 -6.97
C GLU A 79 -3.92 12.71 -6.62
N LEU A 80 -3.19 12.38 -5.56
CA LEU A 80 -1.89 12.99 -5.26
C LEU A 80 -0.80 11.98 -5.53
N LYS A 81 0.25 12.43 -6.20
CA LYS A 81 1.48 11.65 -6.44
C LYS A 81 2.65 12.33 -5.76
N TYR A 82 3.49 11.54 -5.14
CA TYR A 82 4.71 11.99 -4.49
C TYR A 82 5.90 11.23 -5.06
N ASN A 83 6.87 11.98 -5.59
CA ASN A 83 8.16 11.43 -5.99
C ASN A 83 9.17 11.70 -4.87
N TYR A 84 9.58 10.65 -4.18
CA TYR A 84 10.51 10.76 -3.06
C TYR A 84 11.88 11.26 -3.49
N ASN A 85 12.35 10.86 -4.67
CA ASN A 85 13.68 11.24 -5.20
C ASN A 85 13.79 12.74 -5.49
N THR A 86 12.69 13.35 -5.96
CA THR A 86 12.64 14.79 -6.27
C THR A 86 11.96 15.61 -5.18
N ASN A 87 11.36 14.96 -4.19
CA ASN A 87 10.56 15.57 -3.14
C ASN A 87 9.43 16.45 -3.66
N GLN A 88 8.79 16.02 -4.77
CA GLN A 88 7.69 16.77 -5.39
C GLN A 88 6.37 16.06 -5.23
N ILE A 89 5.34 16.83 -4.88
CA ILE A 89 3.95 16.37 -4.80
C ILE A 89 3.15 17.07 -5.89
N GLY A 90 2.46 16.28 -6.71
CA GLY A 90 1.54 16.77 -7.73
C GLY A 90 0.13 16.29 -7.48
N GLU A 91 -0.87 17.10 -7.84
CA GLU A 91 -2.28 16.77 -7.74
C GLU A 91 -2.91 16.70 -9.13
N THR A 92 -3.80 15.73 -9.31
CA THR A 92 -4.65 15.62 -10.48
C THR A 92 -6.10 15.43 -10.04
N LYS A 93 -7.01 16.22 -10.60
CA LYS A 93 -8.44 15.95 -10.47
C LYS A 93 -8.83 14.91 -11.52
N GLU A 94 -9.20 13.72 -11.04
CA GLU A 94 -9.51 12.57 -11.88
C GLU A 94 -10.93 12.58 -12.45
N GLY A 95 -11.82 13.37 -11.86
CA GLY A 95 -13.20 13.45 -12.32
C GLY A 95 -14.16 14.03 -11.30
N ALA A 96 -15.44 13.93 -11.63
CA ALA A 96 -16.52 14.37 -10.75
C ALA A 96 -16.79 13.34 -9.64
N TYR A 97 -17.39 13.82 -8.56
CA TYR A 97 -17.96 12.93 -7.56
C TYR A 97 -18.99 11.98 -8.17
N LYS A 98 -18.94 10.74 -7.78
CA LYS A 98 -19.94 9.70 -8.11
C LYS A 98 -20.27 8.92 -6.85
N VAL A 99 -21.54 8.61 -6.65
CA VAL A 99 -21.98 7.84 -5.47
C VAL A 99 -21.34 6.46 -5.41
N SER A 100 -20.94 5.88 -6.54
CA SER A 100 -20.22 4.61 -6.60
C SER A 100 -18.84 4.63 -5.92
N LEU A 101 -18.26 5.81 -5.68
CA LEU A 101 -17.01 5.96 -4.96
C LEU A 101 -17.15 5.66 -3.47
N GLU A 102 -18.35 5.86 -2.89
CA GLU A 102 -18.59 5.68 -1.45
C GLU A 102 -18.23 4.27 -0.97
N LYS A 103 -18.58 3.24 -1.73
CA LYS A 103 -18.28 1.85 -1.38
C LYS A 103 -16.81 1.49 -1.48
N LYS A 104 -16.00 2.33 -2.10
CA LYS A 104 -14.56 2.13 -2.25
C LYS A 104 -13.76 2.81 -1.15
N ALA A 105 -14.41 3.64 -0.33
CA ALA A 105 -13.77 4.38 0.73
C ALA A 105 -13.40 3.50 1.92
N PHE A 106 -12.25 3.74 2.50
CA PHE A 106 -11.81 3.13 3.73
C PHE A 106 -11.12 4.14 4.63
N ASP A 107 -11.10 3.85 5.93
CA ASP A 107 -10.37 4.64 6.91
C ASP A 107 -8.94 4.08 7.05
N PRO A 108 -7.90 4.83 6.65
CA PRO A 108 -6.52 4.34 6.74
C PRO A 108 -6.06 4.01 8.16
N THR A 109 -6.73 4.56 9.19
CA THR A 109 -6.40 4.26 10.58
C THR A 109 -6.90 2.90 11.04
N ARG A 110 -7.75 2.25 10.26
CA ARG A 110 -8.36 0.94 10.58
C ARG A 110 -7.78 -0.23 9.81
N ILE A 111 -6.96 0.01 8.82
CA ILE A 111 -6.30 -1.06 8.08
C ILE A 111 -4.96 -1.42 8.73
N LEU A 112 -4.47 -2.61 8.43
CA LEU A 112 -3.17 -3.06 8.88
C LEU A 112 -2.07 -2.15 8.32
N MET A 113 -0.97 -2.01 9.07
CA MET A 113 0.17 -1.23 8.61
C MET A 113 0.85 -1.91 7.42
N PRO A 114 1.27 -1.14 6.41
CA PRO A 114 1.91 -1.72 5.22
C PRO A 114 3.15 -2.55 5.52
N ASP A 115 3.98 -2.16 6.51
CA ASP A 115 5.20 -2.91 6.87
C ASP A 115 4.89 -4.32 7.35
N ALA A 116 3.86 -4.46 8.18
CA ALA A 116 3.41 -5.76 8.67
C ALA A 116 2.90 -6.64 7.53
N VAL A 117 2.11 -6.05 6.63
CA VAL A 117 1.56 -6.76 5.47
C VAL A 117 2.67 -7.18 4.50
N VAL A 118 3.63 -6.30 4.22
CA VAL A 118 4.76 -6.62 3.35
C VAL A 118 5.61 -7.73 3.95
N ASN A 119 5.89 -7.71 5.25
CA ASN A 119 6.63 -8.78 5.91
C ASN A 119 5.91 -10.12 5.83
N PHE A 120 4.61 -10.13 6.06
CA PHE A 120 3.79 -11.33 5.91
C PHE A 120 3.80 -11.83 4.47
N ALA A 121 3.59 -10.93 3.50
CA ALA A 121 3.60 -11.26 2.08
C ALA A 121 4.96 -11.81 1.63
N PHE A 122 6.05 -11.23 2.11
CA PHE A 122 7.40 -11.70 1.82
C PHE A 122 7.59 -13.15 2.29
N ALA A 123 7.09 -13.50 3.46
CA ALA A 123 7.15 -14.87 3.97
C ALA A 123 6.44 -15.87 3.05
N GLN A 124 5.38 -15.44 2.35
CA GLN A 124 4.64 -16.29 1.41
C GLN A 124 5.42 -16.57 0.11
N THR A 125 6.48 -15.85 -0.15
CA THR A 125 7.30 -16.04 -1.37
C THR A 125 8.27 -17.21 -1.29
N LYS A 126 8.37 -17.87 -0.15
CA LYS A 126 9.24 -19.05 0.09
C LYS A 126 10.72 -18.79 -0.27
N GLY A 127 11.19 -17.57 0.01
CA GLY A 127 12.56 -17.17 -0.29
C GLY A 127 12.84 -16.85 -1.77
N GLN A 128 11.82 -16.83 -2.62
CA GLN A 128 12.00 -16.57 -4.05
C GLN A 128 11.99 -15.07 -4.41
N ALA A 129 11.44 -14.22 -3.55
CA ALA A 129 11.46 -12.77 -3.77
C ALA A 129 12.87 -12.20 -3.59
N THR A 130 13.26 -11.32 -4.52
CA THR A 130 14.56 -10.62 -4.50
C THR A 130 14.43 -9.12 -4.28
N SER A 131 13.24 -8.55 -4.54
CA SER A 131 12.98 -7.12 -4.38
C SER A 131 11.50 -6.88 -4.07
N LEU A 132 11.21 -5.78 -3.38
CA LEU A 132 9.86 -5.25 -3.26
C LEU A 132 9.65 -4.27 -4.42
N ASN A 133 8.72 -4.56 -5.31
CA ASN A 133 8.42 -3.71 -6.45
C ASN A 133 7.35 -2.68 -6.11
N SER A 134 6.24 -3.13 -5.54
CA SER A 134 5.12 -2.25 -5.23
C SER A 134 4.20 -2.84 -4.16
N TRP A 135 3.40 -1.99 -3.56
CA TRP A 135 2.19 -2.41 -2.86
C TRP A 135 1.09 -1.36 -3.05
N SER A 136 -0.13 -1.82 -3.03
CA SER A 136 -1.30 -0.94 -3.02
C SER A 136 -2.37 -1.50 -2.10
N VAL A 137 -3.24 -0.63 -1.60
CA VAL A 137 -4.42 -1.02 -0.84
C VAL A 137 -5.63 -0.31 -1.41
N LYS A 138 -6.63 -1.08 -1.80
CA LYS A 138 -7.88 -0.60 -2.39
C LYS A 138 -8.99 -1.65 -2.30
N ASN A 139 -10.19 -1.25 -2.67
CA ASN A 139 -11.30 -2.17 -2.84
C ASN A 139 -11.12 -2.99 -4.13
N GLU A 140 -11.12 -4.30 -3.99
CA GLU A 140 -11.16 -5.24 -5.10
C GLU A 140 -12.42 -6.11 -4.97
N LYS A 141 -13.40 -5.86 -5.84
CA LYS A 141 -14.65 -6.64 -5.91
C LYS A 141 -15.38 -6.75 -4.56
N GLY A 142 -15.40 -5.65 -3.79
CA GLY A 142 -16.09 -5.58 -2.51
C GLY A 142 -15.24 -5.92 -1.28
N ARG A 143 -13.98 -6.28 -1.47
CA ARG A 143 -13.04 -6.59 -0.39
C ARG A 143 -11.87 -5.60 -0.45
N PHE A 144 -11.45 -5.06 0.71
CA PHE A 144 -10.28 -4.20 0.80
C PHE A 144 -9.03 -5.06 0.93
N VAL A 145 -8.14 -4.95 -0.03
CA VAL A 145 -7.02 -5.86 -0.21
C VAL A 145 -5.73 -5.07 -0.39
N TYR A 146 -4.66 -5.51 0.28
CA TYR A 146 -3.30 -5.19 -0.10
C TYR A 146 -2.87 -6.12 -1.24
N ASP A 147 -2.37 -5.52 -2.31
CA ASP A 147 -1.68 -6.21 -3.39
C ASP A 147 -0.19 -5.89 -3.26
N VAL A 148 0.63 -6.90 -2.99
CA VAL A 148 2.08 -6.73 -2.81
C VAL A 148 2.79 -7.46 -3.92
N GLU A 149 3.61 -6.75 -4.68
CA GLU A 149 4.36 -7.29 -5.80
C GLU A 149 5.85 -7.34 -5.50
N PHE A 150 6.45 -8.50 -5.74
CA PHE A 150 7.88 -8.73 -5.59
C PHE A 150 8.49 -9.13 -6.93
N GLY A 151 9.73 -8.67 -7.14
CA GLY A 151 10.56 -9.25 -8.18
C GLY A 151 11.18 -10.56 -7.71
N ALA A 152 11.45 -11.44 -8.65
CA ALA A 152 12.12 -12.72 -8.44
C ALA A 152 13.13 -12.99 -9.56
N ALA A 153 13.86 -14.10 -9.48
CA ALA A 153 14.86 -14.46 -10.48
C ALA A 153 14.26 -14.54 -11.90
N ASN A 154 15.07 -14.23 -12.91
CA ASN A 154 14.70 -14.27 -14.33
C ASN A 154 13.52 -13.33 -14.69
N HIS A 155 13.46 -12.15 -14.10
CA HIS A 155 12.40 -11.17 -14.31
C HIS A 155 11.00 -11.70 -14.00
N GLN A 156 10.90 -12.72 -13.14
CA GLN A 156 9.62 -13.23 -12.67
C GLN A 156 9.05 -12.29 -11.60
N GLU A 157 7.75 -12.31 -11.45
CA GLU A 157 7.03 -11.55 -10.44
C GLU A 157 6.25 -12.48 -9.53
N ILE A 158 6.16 -12.08 -8.26
CA ILE A 158 5.33 -12.74 -7.26
C ILE A 158 4.33 -11.71 -6.75
N GLU A 159 3.06 -12.07 -6.78
CA GLU A 159 1.98 -11.22 -6.33
C GLU A 159 1.28 -11.89 -5.15
N VAL A 160 1.17 -11.16 -4.04
CA VAL A 160 0.52 -11.64 -2.81
C VAL A 160 -0.60 -10.69 -2.44
N HIS A 161 -1.81 -11.23 -2.33
CA HIS A 161 -2.98 -10.47 -1.89
C HIS A 161 -3.33 -10.83 -0.45
N VAL A 162 -3.53 -9.79 0.37
CA VAL A 162 -3.81 -9.92 1.80
C VAL A 162 -4.99 -9.02 2.16
N ASP A 163 -5.95 -9.54 2.93
CA ASP A 163 -7.05 -8.71 3.44
C ASP A 163 -6.52 -7.57 4.28
N ALA A 164 -6.92 -6.35 3.95
CA ALA A 164 -6.37 -5.15 4.57
C ALA A 164 -6.79 -4.95 6.04
N PHE A 165 -7.91 -5.56 6.45
CA PHE A 165 -8.41 -5.45 7.82
C PHE A 165 -7.99 -6.62 8.69
N THR A 166 -8.06 -7.84 8.15
CA THR A 166 -7.85 -9.07 8.94
C THR A 166 -6.47 -9.66 8.80
N GLY A 167 -5.73 -9.33 7.73
CA GLY A 167 -4.46 -9.97 7.41
C GLY A 167 -4.58 -11.37 6.81
N GLU A 168 -5.80 -11.82 6.51
CA GLU A 168 -6.00 -13.11 5.87
C GLU A 168 -5.33 -13.14 4.50
N LEU A 169 -4.62 -14.23 4.22
CA LEU A 169 -4.05 -14.46 2.89
C LEU A 169 -5.17 -14.73 1.88
N VAL A 170 -5.26 -13.90 0.85
CA VAL A 170 -6.27 -14.05 -0.21
C VAL A 170 -5.74 -14.89 -1.36
N SER A 171 -4.54 -14.59 -1.84
CA SER A 171 -3.93 -15.36 -2.93
C SER A 171 -2.42 -15.13 -2.99
N VAL A 172 -1.73 -16.09 -3.57
CA VAL A 172 -0.31 -16.01 -3.94
C VAL A 172 -0.18 -16.49 -5.38
N LYS A 173 0.50 -15.71 -6.22
CA LYS A 173 0.80 -16.07 -7.61
C LYS A 173 2.29 -15.93 -7.86
N GLY A 174 2.82 -16.79 -8.74
CA GLY A 174 4.21 -16.72 -9.19
C GLY A 174 5.22 -17.46 -8.33
N VAL A 175 4.85 -18.06 -7.24
CA VAL A 175 5.73 -18.94 -6.43
C VAL A 175 5.76 -20.31 -7.08
N LYS A 176 7.00 -20.84 -7.28
CA LYS A 176 7.24 -22.18 -7.86
C LYS A 176 7.35 -23.26 -6.81
#